data_80d8e691516d88c7491f68466de9ed48
#
_entry.id   80d8e691516d88c7491f68466de9ed48
#
_cell.length_a   1.000
_cell.length_b   1.000
_cell.length_c   1.000
_cell.angle_alpha   90.00
_cell.angle_beta   90.00
_cell.angle_gamma   90.00
#
_symmetry.space_group_name_H-M   'P 1'
#
loop_
_entity.id
_entity.type
_entity.pdbx_description
1 polymer ?
#
loop_
_entity_poly.entity_id
_entity_poly.type
_entity_poly.pdbx_seq_one_letter_code
_entity_poly.pdbx_strand_id
1 'polypeptide(L)'
;MPQYTLHYFGVNGRAVIARAILSYVKADWTNDLIKKEDWPKLKASGLCEFEQVPVLEVDGKKYCESQAINLYLAEVFNLMGKDPEENYQICNVLMAFDDYMSAIMLAKFKPDESKKDELEKKAEEKLKFFFRKLEKRYEDLGKGKYFLGDKFTLADIALASGLVCAIDALGLKDCPFKECAQNLGELIKRIKENELKEFFNKFYIK
;
A
#
# COMPACT_ATOMS: atom_id res chain seq x y z
N MET A 1 -0.86 -14.11 21.76
CA MET A 1 -1.19 -13.07 20.77
C MET A 1 -1.57 -13.80 19.49
N PRO A 2 -2.48 -13.27 18.67
CA PRO A 2 -2.82 -13.90 17.38
C PRO A 2 -1.57 -14.04 16.50
N GLN A 3 -1.47 -15.15 15.78
CA GLN A 3 -0.43 -15.37 14.80
C GLN A 3 -0.96 -14.96 13.42
N TYR A 4 -0.20 -14.10 12.72
CA TYR A 4 -0.57 -13.62 11.40
C TYR A 4 0.32 -14.26 10.34
N THR A 5 -0.25 -14.69 9.22
CA THR A 5 0.50 -15.09 8.02
C THR A 5 -0.04 -14.32 6.81
N LEU A 6 0.81 -13.58 6.13
CA LEU A 6 0.44 -12.85 4.92
C LEU A 6 1.01 -13.56 3.70
N HIS A 7 0.11 -14.13 2.90
CA HIS A 7 0.43 -14.86 1.68
C HIS A 7 0.40 -13.92 0.48
N TYR A 8 1.54 -13.72 -0.17
CA TYR A 8 1.65 -12.91 -1.38
C TYR A 8 2.93 -13.25 -2.16
N PHE A 9 3.02 -12.79 -3.40
CA PHE A 9 4.24 -12.95 -4.20
C PHE A 9 5.42 -12.15 -3.63
N GLY A 10 6.65 -12.50 -4.06
CA GLY A 10 7.88 -11.81 -3.70
C GLY A 10 8.02 -10.41 -4.34
N VAL A 11 6.96 -9.63 -4.30
CA VAL A 11 6.89 -8.23 -4.75
C VAL A 11 6.06 -7.42 -3.75
N ASN A 12 6.20 -6.09 -3.74
CA ASN A 12 5.41 -5.24 -2.84
C ASN A 12 3.93 -5.21 -3.24
N GLY A 13 3.62 -4.69 -4.40
CA GLY A 13 2.28 -4.70 -4.99
C GLY A 13 1.15 -4.39 -4.00
N ARG A 14 0.06 -5.17 -4.08
CA ARG A 14 -1.12 -4.99 -3.23
C ARG A 14 -0.92 -5.39 -1.76
N ALA A 15 0.16 -6.12 -1.43
CA ALA A 15 0.47 -6.52 -0.05
C ALA A 15 1.30 -5.47 0.73
N VAL A 16 1.77 -4.41 0.06
CA VAL A 16 2.72 -3.45 0.65
C VAL A 16 2.20 -2.79 1.93
N ILE A 17 0.92 -2.40 1.95
CA ILE A 17 0.30 -1.71 3.10
C ILE A 17 0.14 -2.68 4.28
N ALA A 18 -0.37 -3.89 4.04
CA ALA A 18 -0.52 -4.91 5.09
C ALA A 18 0.85 -5.28 5.72
N ARG A 19 1.90 -5.45 4.90
CA ARG A 19 3.27 -5.66 5.40
C ARG A 19 3.76 -4.49 6.27
N ALA A 20 3.48 -3.26 5.83
CA ALA A 20 3.87 -2.06 6.58
C ALA A 20 3.13 -1.96 7.92
N ILE A 21 1.83 -2.27 7.96
CA ILE A 21 1.04 -2.31 9.21
C ILE A 21 1.63 -3.33 10.17
N LEU A 22 1.76 -4.60 9.75
CA LEU A 22 2.24 -5.70 10.60
C LEU A 22 3.65 -5.43 11.14
N SER A 23 4.51 -4.85 10.32
CA SER A 23 5.86 -4.43 10.73
C SER A 23 5.82 -3.27 11.73
N TYR A 24 5.01 -2.24 11.47
CA TYR A 24 4.89 -1.06 12.33
C TYR A 24 4.42 -1.42 13.75
N VAL A 25 3.39 -2.24 13.84
CA VAL A 25 2.82 -2.67 15.11
C VAL A 25 3.65 -3.78 15.80
N LYS A 26 4.72 -4.24 15.15
CA LYS A 26 5.59 -5.34 15.61
C LYS A 26 4.79 -6.60 15.94
N ALA A 27 3.82 -6.92 15.10
CA ALA A 27 3.04 -8.14 15.23
C ALA A 27 3.95 -9.38 15.13
N ASP A 28 3.52 -10.49 15.72
CA ASP A 28 4.10 -11.81 15.43
C ASP A 28 3.49 -12.29 14.11
N TRP A 29 4.28 -12.21 13.01
CA TRP A 29 3.77 -12.51 11.68
C TRP A 29 4.79 -13.17 10.75
N THR A 30 4.27 -13.98 9.83
CA THR A 30 5.02 -14.64 8.77
C THR A 30 4.72 -13.97 7.43
N ASN A 31 5.77 -13.59 6.71
CA ASN A 31 5.67 -13.11 5.33
C ASN A 31 5.85 -14.31 4.39
N ASP A 32 4.77 -14.98 4.04
CA ASP A 32 4.79 -16.15 3.16
C ASP A 32 4.88 -15.71 1.69
N LEU A 33 6.06 -15.91 1.10
CA LEU A 33 6.38 -15.50 -0.26
C LEU A 33 6.06 -16.62 -1.26
N ILE A 34 4.90 -16.53 -1.90
CA ILE A 34 4.44 -17.47 -2.92
C ILE A 34 5.35 -17.42 -4.14
N LYS A 35 5.87 -18.57 -4.56
CA LYS A 35 6.57 -18.71 -5.82
C LYS A 35 5.60 -18.81 -6.99
N LYS A 36 5.98 -18.28 -8.15
CA LYS A 36 5.12 -18.28 -9.35
C LYS A 36 4.72 -19.70 -9.79
N GLU A 37 5.65 -20.64 -9.68
CA GLU A 37 5.44 -22.04 -10.01
C GLU A 37 4.43 -22.75 -9.09
N ASP A 38 4.33 -22.35 -7.84
CA ASP A 38 3.41 -22.93 -6.86
C ASP A 38 2.00 -22.32 -6.95
N TRP A 39 1.86 -21.16 -7.59
CA TRP A 39 0.62 -20.41 -7.63
C TRP A 39 -0.57 -21.18 -8.21
N PRO A 40 -0.46 -21.93 -9.35
CA PRO A 40 -1.61 -22.69 -9.88
C PRO A 40 -2.17 -23.71 -8.88
N LYS A 41 -1.30 -24.38 -8.11
CA LYS A 41 -1.70 -25.33 -7.06
C LYS A 41 -2.35 -24.61 -5.88
N LEU A 42 -1.76 -23.52 -5.41
CA LEU A 42 -2.30 -22.73 -4.28
C LEU A 42 -3.65 -22.10 -4.65
N LYS A 43 -3.78 -21.58 -5.86
CA LYS A 43 -5.03 -21.05 -6.38
C LYS A 43 -6.17 -22.09 -6.34
N ALA A 44 -5.88 -23.32 -6.71
CA ALA A 44 -6.84 -24.43 -6.71
C ALA A 44 -7.08 -25.03 -5.31
N SER A 45 -6.28 -24.69 -4.30
CA SER A 45 -6.34 -25.31 -2.96
C SER A 45 -7.43 -24.75 -2.04
N GLY A 46 -8.14 -23.68 -2.45
CA GLY A 46 -9.06 -22.95 -1.58
C GLY A 46 -8.37 -22.03 -0.56
N LEU A 47 -7.09 -21.71 -0.77
CA LEU A 47 -6.38 -20.71 0.05
C LEU A 47 -7.09 -19.36 -0.01
N CYS A 48 -7.59 -18.97 -1.18
CA CYS A 48 -8.20 -17.68 -1.43
C CYS A 48 -9.65 -17.85 -1.93
N GLU A 49 -10.60 -17.22 -1.28
CA GLU A 49 -12.01 -17.24 -1.68
C GLU A 49 -12.23 -16.77 -3.12
N PHE A 50 -11.53 -15.71 -3.54
CA PHE A 50 -11.63 -15.13 -4.90
C PHE A 50 -10.49 -15.57 -5.83
N GLU A 51 -9.75 -16.63 -5.48
CA GLU A 51 -8.61 -17.12 -6.25
C GLU A 51 -7.56 -16.03 -6.56
N GLN A 52 -7.36 -15.13 -5.62
CA GLN A 52 -6.42 -14.01 -5.71
C GLN A 52 -5.67 -13.84 -4.39
N VAL A 53 -4.51 -13.17 -4.45
CA VAL A 53 -3.72 -12.77 -3.30
C VAL A 53 -3.55 -11.23 -3.29
N PRO A 54 -3.38 -10.60 -2.12
CA PRO A 54 -2.98 -11.16 -0.84
C PRO A 54 -4.10 -11.90 -0.10
N VAL A 55 -3.69 -12.86 0.74
CA VAL A 55 -4.54 -13.47 1.78
C VAL A 55 -3.85 -13.25 3.12
N LEU A 56 -4.58 -12.76 4.11
CA LEU A 56 -4.16 -12.70 5.49
C LEU A 56 -4.79 -13.88 6.25
N GLU A 57 -3.98 -14.73 6.86
CA GLU A 57 -4.44 -15.76 7.79
C GLU A 57 -4.18 -15.31 9.22
N VAL A 58 -5.21 -15.41 10.08
CA VAL A 58 -5.14 -15.07 11.51
C VAL A 58 -5.73 -16.24 12.28
N ASP A 59 -4.89 -16.96 13.02
CA ASP A 59 -5.30 -18.14 13.79
C ASP A 59 -6.12 -19.14 12.96
N GLY A 60 -5.72 -19.37 11.70
CA GLY A 60 -6.38 -20.29 10.77
C GLY A 60 -7.57 -19.69 9.99
N LYS A 61 -8.04 -18.49 10.35
CA LYS A 61 -9.08 -17.79 9.60
C LYS A 61 -8.48 -16.95 8.48
N LYS A 62 -9.04 -17.04 7.28
CA LYS A 62 -8.53 -16.38 6.07
C LYS A 62 -9.34 -15.15 5.70
N TYR A 63 -8.65 -14.08 5.36
CA TYR A 63 -9.20 -12.80 4.93
C TYR A 63 -8.63 -12.47 3.55
N CYS A 64 -9.50 -12.14 2.63
CA CYS A 64 -9.17 -11.78 1.24
C CYS A 64 -9.45 -10.30 0.99
N GLU A 65 -9.11 -9.80 -0.21
CA GLU A 65 -9.22 -8.42 -0.64
C GLU A 65 -8.28 -7.46 0.11
N SER A 66 -7.28 -6.95 -0.60
CA SER A 66 -6.18 -6.17 -0.01
C SER A 66 -6.67 -4.97 0.82
N GLN A 67 -7.69 -4.27 0.36
CA GLN A 67 -8.19 -3.10 1.09
C GLN A 67 -9.01 -3.51 2.32
N ALA A 68 -9.77 -4.60 2.24
CA ALA A 68 -10.48 -5.14 3.40
C ALA A 68 -9.48 -5.65 4.47
N ILE A 69 -8.38 -6.29 4.05
CA ILE A 69 -7.29 -6.71 4.94
C ILE A 69 -6.66 -5.49 5.64
N ASN A 70 -6.36 -4.43 4.88
CA ASN A 70 -5.76 -3.21 5.43
C ASN A 70 -6.68 -2.54 6.47
N LEU A 71 -7.99 -2.44 6.18
CA LEU A 71 -8.98 -1.90 7.11
C LEU A 71 -9.14 -2.77 8.35
N TYR A 72 -9.22 -4.10 8.19
CA TYR A 72 -9.27 -5.03 9.31
C TYR A 72 -8.07 -4.86 10.24
N LEU A 73 -6.86 -4.84 9.69
CA LEU A 73 -5.65 -4.63 10.49
C LEU A 73 -5.64 -3.26 11.17
N ALA A 74 -6.11 -2.22 10.49
CA ALA A 74 -6.17 -0.88 11.05
C ALA A 74 -7.15 -0.78 12.23
N GLU A 75 -8.30 -1.45 12.15
CA GLU A 75 -9.23 -1.54 13.28
C GLU A 75 -8.61 -2.31 14.46
N VAL A 76 -8.03 -3.48 14.19
CA VAL A 76 -7.39 -4.32 15.24
C VAL A 76 -6.30 -3.57 15.99
N PHE A 77 -5.52 -2.74 15.28
CA PHE A 77 -4.35 -2.04 15.84
C PHE A 77 -4.58 -0.55 16.12
N ASN A 78 -5.83 -0.08 16.13
CA ASN A 78 -6.20 1.31 16.45
C ASN A 78 -5.51 2.35 15.52
N LEU A 79 -5.42 2.03 14.23
CA LEU A 79 -4.86 2.89 13.18
C LEU A 79 -5.94 3.63 12.38
N MET A 80 -7.22 3.47 12.75
CA MET A 80 -8.32 4.23 12.17
C MET A 80 -8.42 5.63 12.77
N GLY A 81 -9.21 6.49 12.15
CA GLY A 81 -9.51 7.84 12.63
C GLY A 81 -10.37 7.84 13.89
N LYS A 82 -10.59 9.02 14.45
CA LYS A 82 -11.36 9.21 15.69
C LYS A 82 -12.87 9.27 15.46
N ASP A 83 -13.29 9.54 14.22
CA ASP A 83 -14.69 9.75 13.85
C ASP A 83 -14.96 9.30 12.39
N PRO A 84 -16.23 9.27 11.95
CA PRO A 84 -16.59 8.86 10.58
C PRO A 84 -15.94 9.71 9.49
N GLU A 85 -15.70 11.00 9.71
CA GLU A 85 -15.07 11.88 8.73
C GLU A 85 -13.60 11.52 8.51
N GLU A 86 -12.84 11.33 9.59
CA GLU A 86 -11.46 10.85 9.48
C GLU A 86 -11.38 9.46 8.85
N ASN A 87 -12.31 8.57 9.20
CA ASN A 87 -12.39 7.24 8.59
C ASN A 87 -12.70 7.30 7.10
N TYR A 88 -13.57 8.23 6.67
CA TYR A 88 -13.79 8.49 5.23
C TYR A 88 -12.51 8.95 4.54
N GLN A 89 -11.74 9.86 5.14
CA GLN A 89 -10.48 10.33 4.57
C GLN A 89 -9.45 9.19 4.43
N ILE A 90 -9.36 8.30 5.42
CA ILE A 90 -8.51 7.11 5.38
C ILE A 90 -8.94 6.18 4.23
N CYS A 91 -10.22 5.83 4.17
CA CYS A 91 -10.74 4.97 3.11
C CYS A 91 -10.52 5.56 1.72
N ASN A 92 -10.69 6.89 1.58
CA ASN A 92 -10.47 7.57 0.32
C ASN A 92 -9.00 7.49 -0.14
N VAL A 93 -8.03 7.60 0.77
CA VAL A 93 -6.61 7.38 0.46
C VAL A 93 -6.35 5.94 0.00
N LEU A 94 -6.97 4.95 0.66
CA LEU A 94 -6.85 3.54 0.26
C LEU A 94 -7.45 3.25 -1.11
N MET A 95 -8.61 3.82 -1.42
CA MET A 95 -9.24 3.64 -2.74
C MET A 95 -8.42 4.33 -3.83
N ALA A 96 -7.84 5.50 -3.54
CA ALA A 96 -6.90 6.16 -4.44
C ALA A 96 -5.66 5.28 -4.72
N PHE A 97 -5.12 4.60 -3.68
CA PHE A 97 -4.04 3.63 -3.86
C PHE A 97 -4.46 2.51 -4.81
N ASP A 98 -5.63 1.93 -4.64
CA ASP A 98 -6.12 0.85 -5.51
C ASP A 98 -6.24 1.31 -6.97
N ASP A 99 -6.73 2.51 -7.19
CA ASP A 99 -6.91 3.11 -8.49
C ASP A 99 -5.60 3.27 -9.28
N TYR A 100 -4.56 3.87 -8.68
CA TYR A 100 -3.28 4.03 -9.38
C TYR A 100 -2.48 2.72 -9.42
N MET A 101 -2.58 1.87 -8.41
CA MET A 101 -1.95 0.57 -8.42
C MET A 101 -2.53 -0.35 -9.51
N SER A 102 -3.83 -0.29 -9.76
CA SER A 102 -4.46 -1.02 -10.85
C SER A 102 -3.93 -0.59 -12.22
N ALA A 103 -3.71 0.71 -12.42
CA ALA A 103 -3.10 1.21 -13.65
C ALA A 103 -1.65 0.72 -13.83
N ILE A 104 -0.86 0.71 -12.74
CA ILE A 104 0.52 0.21 -12.73
C ILE A 104 0.55 -1.30 -13.03
N MET A 105 -0.32 -2.08 -12.39
CA MET A 105 -0.43 -3.53 -12.63
C MET A 105 -0.81 -3.83 -14.07
N LEU A 106 -1.72 -3.05 -14.66
CA LEU A 106 -2.06 -3.18 -16.06
C LEU A 106 -0.85 -2.93 -16.97
N ALA A 107 -0.06 -1.90 -16.69
CA ALA A 107 1.13 -1.56 -17.46
C ALA A 107 2.26 -2.61 -17.34
N LYS A 108 2.45 -3.21 -16.13
CA LYS A 108 3.59 -4.10 -15.86
C LYS A 108 3.32 -5.57 -16.11
N PHE A 109 2.08 -6.04 -15.99
CA PHE A 109 1.76 -7.46 -15.98
C PHE A 109 0.82 -7.93 -17.09
N LYS A 110 0.35 -7.04 -17.98
CA LYS A 110 -0.37 -7.46 -19.18
C LYS A 110 0.55 -7.48 -20.40
N PRO A 111 0.47 -8.55 -21.20
CA PRO A 111 1.49 -8.90 -22.17
C PRO A 111 1.33 -8.23 -23.55
N ASP A 112 0.68 -7.09 -23.67
CA ASP A 112 0.65 -6.39 -24.95
C ASP A 112 1.85 -5.44 -25.04
N GLU A 113 2.98 -6.01 -25.46
CA GLU A 113 4.25 -5.29 -25.66
C GLU A 113 4.08 -4.04 -26.54
N SER A 114 3.13 -4.05 -27.48
CA SER A 114 2.89 -2.93 -28.39
C SER A 114 2.29 -1.69 -27.70
N LYS A 115 1.68 -1.88 -26.52
CA LYS A 115 1.03 -0.81 -25.73
C LYS A 115 1.76 -0.49 -24.44
N LYS A 116 2.87 -1.15 -24.16
CA LYS A 116 3.58 -1.02 -22.90
C LYS A 116 3.93 0.43 -22.55
N ASP A 117 4.60 1.12 -23.45
CA ASP A 117 5.02 2.51 -23.24
C ASP A 117 3.83 3.45 -23.01
N GLU A 118 2.75 3.25 -23.76
CA GLU A 118 1.51 4.04 -23.59
C GLU A 118 0.88 3.78 -22.22
N LEU A 119 0.81 2.53 -21.80
CA LEU A 119 0.24 2.15 -20.51
C LEU A 119 1.10 2.64 -19.33
N GLU A 120 2.43 2.55 -19.44
CA GLU A 120 3.35 3.07 -18.43
C GLU A 120 3.21 4.59 -18.28
N LYS A 121 3.15 5.32 -19.40
CA LYS A 121 2.92 6.77 -19.41
C LYS A 121 1.57 7.13 -18.75
N LYS A 122 0.49 6.43 -19.10
CA LYS A 122 -0.84 6.64 -18.48
C LYS A 122 -0.81 6.36 -16.97
N ALA A 123 -0.10 5.31 -16.53
CA ALA A 123 0.04 4.99 -15.11
C ALA A 123 0.83 6.08 -14.37
N GLU A 124 1.90 6.60 -14.96
CA GLU A 124 2.67 7.72 -14.41
C GLU A 124 1.84 9.01 -14.31
N GLU A 125 1.11 9.37 -15.37
CA GLU A 125 0.23 10.54 -15.37
C GLU A 125 -0.87 10.42 -14.30
N LYS A 126 -1.45 9.22 -14.16
CA LYS A 126 -2.43 8.94 -13.10
C LYS A 126 -1.82 9.07 -11.71
N LEU A 127 -0.62 8.53 -11.50
CA LEU A 127 0.10 8.66 -10.23
C LEU A 127 0.37 10.13 -9.89
N LYS A 128 0.91 10.91 -10.84
CA LYS A 128 1.14 12.37 -10.67
C LYS A 128 -0.16 13.14 -10.37
N PHE A 129 -1.28 12.74 -10.98
CA PHE A 129 -2.58 13.33 -10.68
C PHE A 129 -2.98 13.11 -9.21
N PHE A 130 -2.87 11.87 -8.71
CA PHE A 130 -3.17 11.56 -7.32
C PHE A 130 -2.24 12.30 -6.35
N PHE A 131 -0.95 12.39 -6.65
CA PHE A 131 0.00 13.15 -5.84
C PHE A 131 -0.43 14.61 -5.67
N ARG A 132 -0.76 15.30 -6.77
CA ARG A 132 -1.23 16.70 -6.70
C ARG A 132 -2.50 16.86 -5.88
N LYS A 133 -3.44 15.90 -5.98
CA LYS A 133 -4.70 15.96 -5.22
C LYS A 133 -4.49 15.69 -3.73
N LEU A 134 -3.62 14.77 -3.40
CA LEU A 134 -3.26 14.45 -2.01
C LEU A 134 -2.42 15.56 -1.37
N GLU A 135 -1.51 16.20 -2.13
CA GLU A 135 -0.78 17.38 -1.69
C GLU A 135 -1.74 18.50 -1.26
N LYS A 136 -2.65 18.87 -2.19
CA LYS A 136 -3.66 19.90 -1.90
C LYS A 136 -4.48 19.53 -0.66
N ARG A 137 -4.92 18.29 -0.52
CA ARG A 137 -5.67 17.84 0.66
C ARG A 137 -4.85 18.00 1.94
N TYR A 138 -3.58 17.59 1.92
CA TYR A 138 -2.69 17.73 3.07
C TYR A 138 -2.50 19.20 3.47
N GLU A 139 -2.41 20.10 2.48
CA GLU A 139 -2.36 21.55 2.71
C GLU A 139 -3.67 22.08 3.30
N ASP A 140 -4.83 21.69 2.74
CA ASP A 140 -6.16 22.09 3.21
C ASP A 140 -6.43 21.58 4.65
N LEU A 141 -5.86 20.43 5.05
CA LEU A 141 -5.90 19.89 6.41
C LEU A 141 -4.90 20.55 7.38
N GLY A 142 -4.14 21.55 6.94
CA GLY A 142 -3.26 22.35 7.78
C GLY A 142 -1.85 21.78 7.98
N LYS A 143 -1.45 20.77 7.21
CA LYS A 143 -0.10 20.15 7.24
C LYS A 143 0.35 19.75 8.64
N GLY A 144 -0.46 18.93 9.32
CA GLY A 144 -0.18 18.44 10.66
C GLY A 144 1.07 17.54 10.72
N LYS A 145 1.33 17.01 11.92
CA LYS A 145 2.41 16.05 12.13
C LYS A 145 2.24 14.82 11.24
N TYR A 146 1.00 14.39 10.99
CA TYR A 146 0.62 13.31 10.09
C TYR A 146 -0.46 13.79 9.11
N PHE A 147 -0.87 12.96 8.19
CA PHE A 147 -1.78 13.36 7.12
C PHE A 147 -3.12 13.92 7.64
N LEU A 148 -3.66 13.34 8.71
CA LEU A 148 -4.91 13.76 9.35
C LEU A 148 -4.70 14.52 10.69
N GLY A 149 -3.55 15.14 10.89
CA GLY A 149 -3.24 15.91 12.10
C GLY A 149 -2.17 15.25 12.97
N ASP A 150 -2.45 14.99 14.26
CA ASP A 150 -1.44 14.54 15.23
C ASP A 150 -1.42 13.02 15.46
N LYS A 151 -2.44 12.30 15.01
CA LYS A 151 -2.52 10.83 15.13
C LYS A 151 -1.96 10.16 13.89
N PHE A 152 -1.01 9.24 14.08
CA PHE A 152 -0.55 8.33 13.03
C PHE A 152 -1.64 7.31 12.70
N THR A 153 -2.01 7.22 11.42
CA THR A 153 -3.14 6.41 10.95
C THR A 153 -2.77 5.54 9.76
N LEU A 154 -3.71 4.69 9.35
CA LEU A 154 -3.61 3.91 8.13
C LEU A 154 -3.38 4.78 6.87
N ALA A 155 -3.88 6.04 6.85
CA ALA A 155 -3.62 6.96 5.74
C ALA A 155 -2.11 7.22 5.57
N ASP A 156 -1.40 7.45 6.67
CA ASP A 156 0.05 7.69 6.67
C ASP A 156 0.83 6.47 6.19
N ILE A 157 0.43 5.27 6.65
CA ILE A 157 1.03 4.02 6.22
C ILE A 157 0.80 3.79 4.72
N ALA A 158 -0.42 4.00 4.24
CA ALA A 158 -0.78 3.84 2.84
C ALA A 158 -0.04 4.84 1.94
N LEU A 159 0.06 6.10 2.36
CA LEU A 159 0.80 7.13 1.65
C LEU A 159 2.30 6.78 1.58
N ALA A 160 2.93 6.48 2.70
CA ALA A 160 4.37 6.24 2.71
C ALA A 160 4.75 4.92 2.02
N SER A 161 4.05 3.81 2.29
CA SER A 161 4.40 2.52 1.69
C SER A 161 3.86 2.37 0.26
N GLY A 162 2.63 2.80 0.01
CA GLY A 162 1.95 2.64 -1.28
C GLY A 162 2.52 3.55 -2.37
N LEU A 163 2.77 4.82 -2.07
CA LEU A 163 3.34 5.76 -3.05
C LEU A 163 4.79 5.43 -3.37
N VAL A 164 5.61 5.04 -2.37
CA VAL A 164 6.98 4.57 -2.64
C VAL A 164 6.96 3.32 -3.50
N CYS A 165 6.08 2.36 -3.21
CA CYS A 165 5.90 1.17 -4.05
C CYS A 165 5.51 1.51 -5.50
N ALA A 166 4.63 2.48 -5.70
CA ALA A 166 4.21 2.90 -7.03
C ALA A 166 5.35 3.57 -7.84
N ILE A 167 6.14 4.42 -7.19
CA ILE A 167 7.32 5.06 -7.77
C ILE A 167 8.33 4.00 -8.22
N ASP A 168 8.66 3.06 -7.34
CA ASP A 168 9.63 2.00 -7.61
C ASP A 168 9.13 1.06 -8.73
N ALA A 169 7.83 0.71 -8.71
CA ALA A 169 7.22 -0.13 -9.73
C ALA A 169 7.26 0.50 -11.14
N LEU A 170 7.15 1.82 -11.23
CA LEU A 170 7.29 2.56 -12.49
C LEU A 170 8.75 2.86 -12.86
N GLY A 171 9.72 2.59 -11.96
CA GLY A 171 11.13 2.88 -12.18
C GLY A 171 11.46 4.37 -12.25
N LEU A 172 10.66 5.20 -11.60
CA LEU A 172 10.84 6.65 -11.58
C LEU A 172 12.06 7.01 -10.74
N LYS A 173 13.11 7.56 -11.37
CA LYS A 173 14.38 7.92 -10.71
C LYS A 173 14.26 9.21 -9.92
N ASP A 174 13.51 10.18 -10.44
CA ASP A 174 13.26 11.45 -9.79
C ASP A 174 11.86 11.40 -9.18
N CYS A 175 11.84 11.53 -7.86
CA CYS A 175 10.60 11.51 -7.13
C CYS A 175 9.67 12.63 -7.63
N PRO A 176 8.47 12.32 -8.15
CA PRO A 176 7.52 13.31 -8.62
C PRO A 176 7.09 14.30 -7.51
N PHE A 177 7.46 14.04 -6.25
CA PHE A 177 7.21 14.92 -5.12
C PHE A 177 7.79 16.32 -5.30
N LYS A 178 9.02 16.45 -5.85
CA LYS A 178 9.67 17.76 -6.03
C LYS A 178 8.89 18.68 -6.96
N GLU A 179 8.19 18.10 -7.95
CA GLU A 179 7.48 18.86 -8.97
C GLU A 179 6.02 19.15 -8.63
N CYS A 180 5.36 18.27 -7.86
CA CYS A 180 3.91 18.36 -7.70
C CYS A 180 3.36 18.08 -6.31
N ALA A 181 4.20 17.70 -5.34
CA ALA A 181 3.76 17.34 -3.99
C ALA A 181 4.92 17.42 -2.98
N GLN A 182 5.43 18.64 -2.75
CA GLN A 182 6.60 18.83 -1.90
C GLN A 182 6.32 18.53 -0.42
N ASN A 183 5.23 19.08 0.15
CA ASN A 183 4.91 18.88 1.57
C ASN A 183 4.56 17.42 1.87
N LEU A 184 3.81 16.77 0.97
CA LEU A 184 3.50 15.35 1.08
C LEU A 184 4.77 14.50 0.96
N GLY A 185 5.68 14.88 0.08
CA GLY A 185 6.98 14.22 -0.09
C GLY A 185 7.83 14.29 1.18
N GLU A 186 7.87 15.44 1.86
CA GLU A 186 8.56 15.62 3.13
C GLU A 186 7.91 14.78 4.25
N LEU A 187 6.58 14.75 4.31
CA LEU A 187 5.83 13.88 5.21
C LEU A 187 6.19 12.41 5.00
N ILE A 188 6.12 11.93 3.76
CA ILE A 188 6.42 10.53 3.39
C ILE A 188 7.87 10.19 3.75
N LYS A 189 8.83 11.07 3.45
CA LYS A 189 10.23 10.88 3.79
C LYS A 189 10.41 10.71 5.30
N ARG A 190 9.80 11.59 6.09
CA ARG A 190 9.88 11.54 7.54
C ARG A 190 9.28 10.24 8.10
N ILE A 191 8.09 9.82 7.62
CA ILE A 191 7.46 8.57 8.05
C ILE A 191 8.34 7.36 7.68
N LYS A 192 8.91 7.35 6.48
CA LYS A 192 9.81 6.30 6.02
C LYS A 192 11.05 6.16 6.91
N GLU A 193 11.63 7.28 7.34
CA GLU A 193 12.86 7.32 8.15
C GLU A 193 12.61 7.06 9.64
N ASN A 194 11.38 7.21 10.12
CA ASN A 194 11.01 7.05 11.54
C ASN A 194 10.02 5.88 11.74
N GLU A 195 8.73 6.14 11.59
CA GLU A 195 7.65 5.19 11.94
C GLU A 195 7.73 3.87 11.14
N LEU A 196 8.07 3.95 9.84
CA LEU A 196 8.17 2.80 8.94
C LEU A 196 9.62 2.38 8.63
N LYS A 197 10.60 2.86 9.37
CA LYS A 197 12.03 2.56 9.14
C LYS A 197 12.31 1.05 9.13
N GLU A 198 11.75 0.32 10.08
CA GLU A 198 11.93 -1.14 10.17
C GLU A 198 11.32 -1.85 8.97
N PHE A 199 10.12 -1.45 8.56
CA PHE A 199 9.47 -1.98 7.35
C PHE A 199 10.35 -1.81 6.11
N PHE A 200 10.82 -0.60 5.84
CA PHE A 200 11.64 -0.33 4.65
C PHE A 200 13.01 -1.02 4.67
N ASN A 201 13.55 -1.28 5.84
CA ASN A 201 14.84 -1.97 5.98
C ASN A 201 14.74 -3.50 5.86
N LYS A 202 13.66 -4.10 6.35
CA LYS A 202 13.55 -5.57 6.49
C LYS A 202 12.53 -6.23 5.58
N PHE A 203 11.40 -5.57 5.34
CA PHE A 203 10.22 -6.19 4.71
C PHE A 203 9.84 -5.58 3.37
N TYR A 204 10.37 -4.41 3.05
CA TYR A 204 10.18 -3.81 1.73
C TYR A 204 11.02 -4.56 0.70
N ILE A 205 10.37 -5.13 -0.30
CA ILE A 205 10.99 -5.94 -1.35
C ILE A 205 11.53 -5.00 -2.43
N LYS A 206 12.86 -5.03 -2.62
CA LYS A 206 13.57 -4.20 -3.61
C LYS A 206 13.61 -4.86 -4.97
#